data_09edd4b11d6f48ec6286305033501448
#
_entry.id   09edd4b11d6f48ec6286305033501448
#
_cell.length_a   1.000
_cell.length_b   1.000
_cell.length_c   1.000
_cell.angle_alpha   90.00
_cell.angle_beta   90.00
_cell.angle_gamma   90.00
#
_symmetry.space_group_name_H-M   'P 1'
#
loop_
_entity.id
_entity.type
_entity.pdbx_description
1 polymer ?
#
loop_
_entity_poly.entity_id
_entity_poly.type
_entity_poly.pdbx_seq_one_letter_code
_entity_poly.pdbx_strand_id
1 'polypeptide(L)'
;TFYSSGSAPESLEQIAKLKQIFEDEECFGQIIPEPDWANIPLDEKTASNWLHSKRGDVGELPIKQQDRYGESQRFHSTGIADDRWYDWRLQNWDTKWDAYDVEIVDDDPENTEITFNTAWSPPEAICTAIREQYPDIDVQWFYDEPGCEIAGYL
;
A
#
# COMPACT_ATOMS: atom_id res chain seq x y z
N THR A 1 6.24 -12.77 -0.51
CA THR A 1 6.26 -13.52 -1.79
C THR A 1 4.86 -13.97 -2.15
N PHE A 2 4.46 -13.79 -3.38
CA PHE A 2 3.28 -14.46 -3.86
C PHE A 2 3.55 -15.22 -5.16
N TYR A 3 2.79 -16.30 -5.35
CA TYR A 3 2.81 -17.15 -6.52
C TYR A 3 1.46 -17.04 -7.22
N SER A 4 1.47 -16.88 -8.53
CA SER A 4 0.26 -16.99 -9.34
C SER A 4 0.44 -18.05 -10.41
N SER A 5 -0.57 -18.86 -10.62
CA SER A 5 -0.53 -19.94 -11.62
C SER A 5 -1.86 -20.11 -12.33
N GLY A 6 -1.78 -20.57 -13.58
CA GLY A 6 -2.92 -20.89 -14.42
C GLY A 6 -2.51 -21.12 -15.86
N SER A 7 -3.21 -22.01 -16.56
CA SER A 7 -2.87 -22.40 -17.94
C SER A 7 -3.96 -22.05 -18.97
N ALA A 8 -5.14 -21.61 -18.54
CA ALA A 8 -6.20 -21.15 -19.43
C ALA A 8 -5.85 -19.79 -20.06
N PRO A 9 -6.37 -19.44 -21.26
CA PRO A 9 -6.09 -18.13 -21.88
C PRO A 9 -6.43 -16.93 -20.98
N GLU A 10 -7.52 -16.99 -20.23
CA GLU A 10 -7.93 -15.98 -19.27
C GLU A 10 -6.92 -15.85 -18.11
N SER A 11 -6.42 -16.98 -17.63
CA SER A 11 -5.39 -17.02 -16.58
C SER A 11 -4.09 -16.38 -17.03
N LEU A 12 -3.63 -16.67 -18.25
CA LEU A 12 -2.42 -16.09 -18.82
C LEU A 12 -2.51 -14.56 -18.95
N GLU A 13 -3.67 -14.05 -19.36
CA GLU A 13 -3.91 -12.60 -19.43
C GLU A 13 -3.88 -11.96 -18.05
N GLN A 14 -4.49 -12.59 -17.05
CA GLN A 14 -4.50 -12.09 -15.68
C GLN A 14 -3.11 -12.11 -15.03
N ILE A 15 -2.33 -13.17 -15.25
CA ILE A 15 -0.93 -13.24 -14.79
C ILE A 15 -0.10 -12.12 -15.42
N ALA A 16 -0.25 -11.88 -16.73
CA ALA A 16 0.47 -10.81 -17.40
C ALA A 16 0.11 -9.42 -16.86
N LYS A 17 -1.16 -9.18 -16.56
CA LYS A 17 -1.61 -7.91 -15.92
C LYS A 17 -1.03 -7.73 -14.54
N LEU A 18 -1.02 -8.76 -13.70
CA LEU A 18 -0.41 -8.69 -12.37
C LEU A 18 1.09 -8.41 -12.44
N LYS A 19 1.82 -9.07 -13.33
CA LYS A 19 3.24 -8.79 -13.53
C LYS A 19 3.45 -7.31 -13.85
N GLN A 20 2.69 -6.77 -14.79
CA GLN A 20 2.82 -5.35 -15.19
C GLN A 20 2.55 -4.42 -14.02
N ILE A 21 1.57 -4.70 -13.17
CA ILE A 21 1.29 -3.91 -11.97
C ILE A 21 2.50 -3.91 -11.03
N PHE A 22 3.12 -5.06 -10.81
CA PHE A 22 4.27 -5.19 -9.90
C PHE A 22 5.61 -4.73 -10.51
N GLU A 23 5.67 -4.49 -11.81
CA GLU A 23 6.78 -3.80 -12.46
C GLU A 23 6.71 -2.27 -12.29
N ASP A 24 5.55 -1.74 -11.99
CA ASP A 24 5.33 -0.31 -11.74
C ASP A 24 5.67 0.08 -10.29
N GLU A 25 5.89 1.37 -10.05
CA GLU A 25 6.26 1.89 -8.72
C GLU A 25 5.10 1.92 -7.71
N GLU A 26 3.85 1.97 -8.16
CA GLU A 26 2.65 2.07 -7.33
C GLU A 26 1.78 0.83 -7.48
N CYS A 27 2.26 -0.31 -6.98
CA CYS A 27 1.60 -1.60 -7.17
C CYS A 27 0.25 -1.68 -6.45
N PHE A 28 0.23 -1.38 -5.15
CA PHE A 28 -0.99 -1.47 -4.34
C PHE A 28 -2.02 -0.41 -4.71
N GLY A 29 -1.55 0.77 -5.10
CA GLY A 29 -2.41 1.84 -5.60
C GLY A 29 -3.16 1.50 -6.89
N GLN A 30 -2.66 0.58 -7.69
CA GLN A 30 -3.36 0.07 -8.87
C GLN A 30 -4.40 -1.01 -8.53
N ILE A 31 -4.20 -1.75 -7.44
CA ILE A 31 -5.10 -2.82 -6.97
C ILE A 31 -6.25 -2.25 -6.15
N ILE A 32 -5.93 -1.43 -5.15
CA ILE A 32 -6.89 -0.67 -4.32
C ILE A 32 -6.49 0.81 -4.38
N PRO A 33 -7.10 1.61 -5.28
CA PRO A 33 -6.73 3.00 -5.49
C PRO A 33 -6.93 3.86 -4.25
N GLU A 34 -5.88 4.61 -3.92
CA GLU A 34 -5.91 5.61 -2.85
C GLU A 34 -6.61 6.89 -3.33
N PRO A 35 -7.43 7.55 -2.49
CA PRO A 35 -8.02 8.84 -2.83
C PRO A 35 -6.96 9.91 -3.10
N ASP A 36 -7.25 10.83 -4.01
CA ASP A 36 -6.41 12.02 -4.21
C ASP A 36 -6.63 13.03 -3.09
N TRP A 37 -5.88 12.90 -2.02
CA TRP A 37 -5.97 13.75 -0.83
C TRP A 37 -5.77 15.23 -1.11
N ALA A 38 -5.03 15.58 -2.17
CA ALA A 38 -4.82 16.97 -2.56
C ALA A 38 -6.14 17.68 -2.97
N ASN A 39 -7.09 16.92 -3.52
CA ASN A 39 -8.37 17.41 -3.98
C ASN A 39 -9.52 17.21 -2.98
N ILE A 40 -9.24 16.61 -1.82
CA ILE A 40 -10.20 16.41 -0.74
C ILE A 40 -9.84 17.38 0.39
N PRO A 41 -10.62 18.46 0.59
CA PRO A 41 -10.32 19.43 1.65
C PRO A 41 -10.44 18.81 3.03
N LEU A 42 -9.52 19.20 3.92
CA LEU A 42 -9.56 18.85 5.33
C LEU A 42 -10.46 19.86 6.04
N ASP A 43 -11.56 19.43 6.65
CA ASP A 43 -12.42 20.33 7.44
C ASP A 43 -11.75 20.72 8.77
N GLU A 44 -12.14 21.87 9.32
CA GLU A 44 -11.54 22.41 10.55
C GLU A 44 -11.66 21.45 11.75
N LYS A 45 -12.77 20.75 11.86
CA LYS A 45 -13.01 19.80 12.94
C LYS A 45 -12.09 18.58 12.82
N THR A 46 -11.94 18.05 11.63
CA THR A 46 -11.04 16.93 11.34
C THR A 46 -9.59 17.32 11.57
N ALA A 47 -9.18 18.50 11.10
CA ALA A 47 -7.85 19.04 11.32
C ALA A 47 -7.54 19.23 12.81
N SER A 48 -8.49 19.78 13.58
CA SER A 48 -8.35 19.97 15.02
C SER A 48 -8.23 18.65 15.76
N ASN A 49 -9.12 17.70 15.49
CA ASN A 49 -9.08 16.38 16.10
C ASN A 49 -7.79 15.62 15.78
N TRP A 50 -7.34 15.72 14.55
CA TRP A 50 -6.11 15.09 14.12
C TRP A 50 -4.90 15.69 14.86
N LEU A 51 -4.79 17.00 14.98
CA LEU A 51 -3.74 17.67 15.75
C LEU A 51 -3.70 17.20 17.20
N HIS A 52 -4.85 17.17 17.86
CA HIS A 52 -4.95 16.74 19.25
C HIS A 52 -4.61 15.25 19.43
N SER A 53 -5.02 14.40 18.51
CA SER A 53 -4.79 12.96 18.63
C SER A 53 -3.35 12.54 18.35
N LYS A 54 -2.67 13.21 17.41
CA LYS A 54 -1.32 12.81 16.95
C LYS A 54 -0.18 13.58 17.60
N ARG A 55 -0.42 14.80 18.07
CA ARG A 55 0.65 15.73 18.51
C ARG A 55 0.40 16.37 19.87
N GLY A 56 -0.64 15.94 20.57
CA GLY A 56 -1.02 16.59 21.83
C GLY A 56 -1.56 17.99 21.60
N ASP A 57 -1.51 18.82 22.63
CA ASP A 57 -2.03 20.19 22.63
C ASP A 57 -1.04 21.17 21.94
N VAL A 58 -0.74 20.88 20.68
CA VAL A 58 0.16 21.71 19.88
C VAL A 58 -0.66 22.38 18.80
N GLY A 59 -0.73 23.69 18.81
CA GLY A 59 -1.31 24.49 17.74
C GLY A 59 -0.57 24.32 16.41
N GLU A 60 -0.57 25.32 15.56
CA GLU A 60 0.16 25.30 14.30
C GLU A 60 1.62 24.91 14.49
N LEU A 61 2.10 23.99 13.64
CA LEU A 61 3.51 23.63 13.65
C LEU A 61 4.38 24.85 13.32
N PRO A 62 5.44 25.10 14.07
CA PRO A 62 6.43 26.09 13.68
C PRO A 62 6.96 25.79 12.27
N ILE A 63 7.19 26.82 11.47
CA ILE A 63 7.68 26.71 10.07
C ILE A 63 8.89 25.78 9.98
N LYS A 64 9.81 25.84 10.91
CA LYS A 64 10.98 24.94 10.96
C LYS A 64 10.67 23.47 11.17
N GLN A 65 9.51 23.14 11.75
CA GLN A 65 9.06 21.75 11.89
C GLN A 65 8.30 21.29 10.66
N GLN A 66 7.63 22.19 9.96
CA GLN A 66 6.99 21.90 8.68
C GLN A 66 8.02 21.44 7.65
N ASP A 67 9.16 22.10 7.58
CA ASP A 67 10.26 21.74 6.67
C ASP A 67 10.87 20.36 6.94
N ARG A 68 10.72 19.82 8.16
CA ARG A 68 11.21 18.47 8.50
C ARG A 68 10.42 17.34 7.85
N TYR A 69 9.21 17.61 7.43
CA TYR A 69 8.35 16.58 6.83
C TYR A 69 8.62 16.39 5.33
N GLY A 70 9.49 17.21 4.74
CA GLY A 70 9.94 17.09 3.37
C GLY A 70 8.88 17.32 2.31
N GLU A 71 9.26 17.25 1.06
CA GLU A 71 8.38 17.48 -0.08
C GLU A 71 7.31 16.40 -0.25
N SER A 72 7.52 15.21 0.31
CA SER A 72 6.57 14.11 0.23
C SER A 72 5.33 14.27 1.10
N GLN A 73 5.37 15.19 2.07
CA GLN A 73 4.21 15.48 2.91
C GLN A 73 3.49 16.73 2.43
N ARG A 74 2.22 16.56 2.15
CA ARG A 74 1.35 17.66 1.75
C ARG A 74 0.89 18.42 2.98
N PHE A 75 1.02 19.73 2.94
CA PHE A 75 0.57 20.61 4.00
C PHE A 75 -0.79 21.23 3.65
N HIS A 76 -1.66 21.26 4.62
CA HIS A 76 -2.88 22.03 4.52
C HIS A 76 -2.55 23.54 4.50
N SER A 77 -3.47 24.35 3.99
CA SER A 77 -3.33 25.83 3.96
C SER A 77 -3.09 26.47 5.34
N THR A 78 -3.39 25.75 6.42
CA THR A 78 -3.12 26.13 7.82
C THR A 78 -1.74 25.74 8.32
N GLY A 79 -0.89 25.11 7.48
CA GLY A 79 0.43 24.59 7.88
C GLY A 79 0.40 23.25 8.60
N ILE A 80 -0.76 22.58 8.63
CA ILE A 80 -0.93 21.25 9.22
C ILE A 80 -0.55 20.20 8.20
N ALA A 81 0.30 19.23 8.58
CA ALA A 81 0.63 18.11 7.72
C ALA A 81 -0.58 17.19 7.52
N ASP A 82 -0.93 16.92 6.26
CA ASP A 82 -1.99 15.98 5.91
C ASP A 82 -1.42 14.56 5.88
N ASP A 83 -1.76 13.75 6.87
CA ASP A 83 -1.38 12.35 6.96
C ASP A 83 -2.57 11.38 6.91
N ARG A 84 -3.70 11.83 6.36
CA ARG A 84 -4.89 10.98 6.15
C ARG A 84 -4.58 9.70 5.38
N TRP A 85 -3.60 9.75 4.48
CA TRP A 85 -3.09 8.60 3.73
C TRP A 85 -2.65 7.46 4.65
N TYR A 86 -2.07 7.77 5.81
CA TYR A 86 -1.53 6.78 6.73
C TYR A 86 -2.62 5.88 7.31
N ASP A 87 -3.65 6.48 7.91
CA ASP A 87 -4.77 5.74 8.48
C ASP A 87 -5.57 5.01 7.38
N TRP A 88 -5.73 5.65 6.21
CA TRP A 88 -6.41 5.05 5.07
C TRP A 88 -5.68 3.80 4.56
N ARG A 89 -4.37 3.86 4.40
CA ARG A 89 -3.56 2.71 3.94
C ARG A 89 -3.59 1.57 4.94
N LEU A 90 -3.47 1.85 6.23
CA LEU A 90 -3.60 0.83 7.27
C LEU A 90 -4.96 0.14 7.26
N GLN A 91 -6.03 0.86 6.95
CA GLN A 91 -7.39 0.32 6.89
C GLN A 91 -7.69 -0.44 5.59
N ASN A 92 -7.11 -0.03 4.47
CA ASN A 92 -7.46 -0.53 3.14
C ASN A 92 -6.38 -1.43 2.51
N TRP A 93 -5.14 -1.32 2.92
CA TRP A 93 -4.02 -2.16 2.45
C TRP A 93 -3.45 -3.07 3.54
N ASP A 94 -3.80 -2.84 4.81
CA ASP A 94 -3.18 -3.46 6.00
C ASP A 94 -1.69 -3.15 6.17
N THR A 95 -1.16 -2.23 5.40
CA THR A 95 0.22 -1.73 5.49
C THR A 95 0.26 -0.25 5.13
N LYS A 96 1.22 0.49 5.69
CA LYS A 96 1.31 1.94 5.51
C LYS A 96 1.99 2.39 4.22
N TRP A 97 2.80 1.53 3.61
CA TRP A 97 3.51 1.81 2.37
C TRP A 97 3.12 0.84 1.28
N ASP A 98 3.28 1.29 0.04
CA ASP A 98 3.20 0.40 -1.11
C ASP A 98 4.34 -0.63 -1.09
N ALA A 99 4.27 -1.67 -1.91
CA ALA A 99 5.32 -2.64 -2.07
C ALA A 99 6.63 -1.97 -2.50
N TYR A 100 7.73 -2.41 -1.93
CA TYR A 100 9.07 -1.93 -2.31
C TYR A 100 10.04 -3.11 -2.43
N ASP A 101 11.18 -2.90 -3.08
CA ASP A 101 12.13 -3.96 -3.42
C ASP A 101 11.45 -5.13 -4.15
N VAL A 102 10.62 -4.78 -5.13
CA VAL A 102 9.85 -5.76 -5.91
C VAL A 102 10.77 -6.49 -6.87
N GLU A 103 10.72 -7.81 -6.87
CA GLU A 103 11.46 -8.67 -7.76
C GLU A 103 10.53 -9.75 -8.34
N ILE A 104 10.55 -9.90 -9.67
CA ILE A 104 9.92 -11.02 -10.37
C ILE A 104 10.95 -12.14 -10.44
N VAL A 105 10.80 -13.15 -9.60
CA VAL A 105 11.75 -14.26 -9.46
C VAL A 105 11.58 -15.29 -10.56
N ASP A 106 10.32 -15.60 -10.89
CA ASP A 106 9.95 -16.48 -12.00
C ASP A 106 9.01 -15.75 -12.95
N ASP A 107 9.38 -15.70 -14.21
CA ASP A 107 8.67 -15.01 -15.29
C ASP A 107 8.14 -15.99 -16.34
N ASP A 108 7.59 -17.12 -15.91
CA ASP A 108 6.88 -18.04 -16.78
C ASP A 108 5.47 -17.51 -17.06
N PRO A 109 4.96 -17.60 -18.32
CA PRO A 109 3.59 -17.15 -18.62
C PRO A 109 2.48 -17.84 -17.83
N GLU A 110 2.68 -19.09 -17.42
CA GLU A 110 1.71 -19.89 -16.68
C GLU A 110 1.93 -19.82 -15.16
N ASN A 111 3.14 -19.44 -14.72
CA ASN A 111 3.53 -19.38 -13.33
C ASN A 111 4.38 -18.14 -13.09
N THR A 112 4.05 -17.40 -12.09
CA THR A 112 4.83 -16.21 -11.70
C THR A 112 5.07 -16.22 -10.21
N GLU A 113 6.31 -15.97 -9.83
CA GLU A 113 6.71 -15.71 -8.45
C GLU A 113 7.18 -14.26 -8.32
N ILE A 114 6.55 -13.52 -7.43
CA ILE A 114 6.89 -12.11 -7.15
C ILE A 114 7.22 -11.97 -5.66
N THR A 115 8.37 -11.41 -5.37
CA THR A 115 8.79 -11.06 -4.02
C THR A 115 8.83 -9.56 -3.83
N PHE A 116 8.49 -9.08 -2.66
CA PHE A 116 8.55 -7.67 -2.29
C PHE A 116 8.50 -7.52 -0.77
N ASN A 117 8.85 -6.33 -0.31
CA ASN A 117 8.76 -5.96 1.09
C ASN A 117 7.54 -5.08 1.35
N THR A 118 7.01 -5.16 2.56
CA THR A 118 5.96 -4.28 3.09
C THR A 118 6.34 -3.75 4.47
N ALA A 119 5.68 -2.68 4.90
CA ALA A 119 5.99 -2.07 6.18
C ALA A 119 5.15 -2.67 7.31
N TRP A 120 5.78 -3.38 8.23
CA TRP A 120 5.26 -3.85 9.53
C TRP A 120 4.26 -5.00 9.51
N SER A 121 3.48 -5.16 8.45
CA SER A 121 2.41 -6.16 8.37
C SER A 121 2.24 -6.69 6.96
N PRO A 122 1.75 -7.94 6.79
CA PRO A 122 1.38 -8.46 5.49
C PRO A 122 0.16 -7.71 4.94
N PRO A 123 0.10 -7.43 3.63
CA PRO A 123 -0.99 -6.68 3.01
C PRO A 123 -2.19 -7.60 2.71
N GLU A 124 -2.91 -8.04 3.72
CA GLU A 124 -4.01 -9.02 3.59
C GLU A 124 -5.13 -8.51 2.66
N ALA A 125 -5.48 -7.23 2.76
CA ALA A 125 -6.50 -6.63 1.91
C ALA A 125 -6.10 -6.63 0.43
N ILE A 126 -4.83 -6.42 0.14
CA ILE A 126 -4.29 -6.50 -1.23
C ILE A 126 -4.36 -7.94 -1.76
N CYS A 127 -3.98 -8.91 -0.95
CA CYS A 127 -4.09 -10.33 -1.31
C CYS A 127 -5.53 -10.72 -1.62
N THR A 128 -6.48 -10.31 -0.78
CA THR A 128 -7.91 -10.55 -0.99
C THR A 128 -8.41 -9.88 -2.27
N ALA A 129 -8.05 -8.62 -2.49
CA ALA A 129 -8.43 -7.87 -3.69
C ALA A 129 -7.89 -8.52 -4.98
N ILE A 130 -6.65 -9.02 -4.97
CA ILE A 130 -6.08 -9.75 -6.10
C ILE A 130 -6.89 -11.01 -6.39
N ARG A 131 -7.23 -11.80 -5.39
CA ARG A 131 -8.05 -13.01 -5.56
C ARG A 131 -9.44 -12.71 -6.11
N GLU A 132 -10.03 -11.59 -5.71
CA GLU A 132 -11.34 -11.15 -6.20
C GLU A 132 -11.31 -10.59 -7.62
N GLN A 133 -10.28 -9.81 -7.95
CA GLN A 133 -10.12 -9.18 -9.27
C GLN A 133 -9.61 -10.14 -10.33
N TYR A 134 -8.88 -11.18 -9.95
CA TYR A 134 -8.25 -12.17 -10.82
C TYR A 134 -8.69 -13.60 -10.46
N PRO A 135 -9.98 -13.93 -10.66
CA PRO A 135 -10.56 -15.20 -10.17
C PRO A 135 -10.11 -16.44 -10.96
N ASP A 136 -9.49 -16.26 -12.14
CA ASP A 136 -9.09 -17.36 -13.01
C ASP A 136 -7.68 -17.88 -12.73
N ILE A 137 -6.99 -17.28 -11.76
CA ILE A 137 -5.65 -17.71 -11.33
C ILE A 137 -5.68 -18.22 -9.89
N ASP A 138 -4.81 -19.18 -9.60
CA ASP A 138 -4.53 -19.57 -8.22
C ASP A 138 -3.45 -18.66 -7.62
N VAL A 139 -3.75 -18.03 -6.51
CA VAL A 139 -2.85 -17.11 -5.82
C VAL A 139 -2.50 -17.65 -4.44
N GLN A 140 -1.24 -18.01 -4.28
CA GLN A 140 -0.67 -18.42 -3.00
C GLN A 140 0.24 -17.31 -2.47
N TRP A 141 0.03 -16.90 -1.24
CA TRP A 141 0.76 -15.81 -0.63
C TRP A 141 1.45 -16.23 0.65
N PHE A 142 2.77 -16.06 0.67
CA PHE A 142 3.61 -16.33 1.82
C PHE A 142 4.20 -15.04 2.36
N TYR A 143 4.15 -14.85 3.66
CA TYR A 143 4.82 -13.75 4.34
C TYR A 143 5.81 -14.25 5.38
N ASP A 144 6.87 -13.49 5.59
CA ASP A 144 7.95 -13.74 6.53
C ASP A 144 8.44 -12.43 7.14
N GLU A 145 8.50 -12.38 8.46
CA GLU A 145 9.05 -11.27 9.23
C GLU A 145 10.13 -11.81 10.19
N PRO A 146 11.38 -11.87 9.73
CA PRO A 146 12.47 -12.45 10.51
C PRO A 146 12.74 -11.74 11.84
N GLY A 147 12.50 -10.43 11.91
CA GLY A 147 12.68 -9.64 13.13
C GLY A 147 11.71 -9.99 14.25
N CYS A 148 10.53 -10.50 13.90
CA CYS A 148 9.50 -10.95 14.83
C CYS A 148 9.38 -12.48 14.91
N GLU A 149 10.18 -13.20 14.12
CA GLU A 149 10.11 -14.66 13.99
C GLU A 149 8.69 -15.17 13.61
N ILE A 150 8.01 -14.44 12.72
CA ILE A 150 6.66 -14.75 12.25
C ILE A 150 6.71 -15.05 10.76
N ALA A 151 6.08 -16.14 10.35
CA ALA A 151 5.87 -16.48 8.95
C ALA A 151 4.55 -17.22 8.80
N GLY A 152 3.94 -17.12 7.58
CA GLY A 152 2.68 -17.80 7.31
C GLY A 152 2.18 -17.59 5.89
N TYR A 153 0.98 -18.08 5.67
CA TYR A 153 0.24 -17.94 4.41
C TYR A 153 -1.03 -17.11 4.61
N LEU A 154 -1.34 -16.27 3.62
CA LEU A 154 -2.60 -15.55 3.54
C LEU A 154 -3.64 -16.30 2.72
#